data_37408ad59fd704c37c04eb06ffb4606a
#
_entry.id   37408ad59fd704c37c04eb06ffb4606a
#
_cell.length_a   1.000
_cell.length_b   1.000
_cell.length_c   1.000
_cell.angle_alpha   90.00
_cell.angle_beta   90.00
_cell.angle_gamma   90.00
#
_symmetry.space_group_name_H-M   'P 1'
#
loop_
_entity.id
_entity.type
_entity.pdbx_description
1 polymer ?
#
loop_
_entity_poly.entity_id
_entity_poly.type
_entity_poly.pdbx_seq_one_letter_code
_entity_poly.pdbx_strand_id
1 'polypeptide(L)'
;MIYLDNAATTLRKPPCVIDAVVNAMQTMGNSGRSAHAEGLTASRTIYAAREALAALFGCERADHVCFTANSTEALNIAISGLLAPGDHVLSTDLEHNSVLRPLYREKERGVSVSFLPANRQGCIDYAGFDRLLQKNTRAVICTAGSNLTGNLLNLARIGAF
;
A
#
# COMPACT_ATOMS: atom_id res chain seq x y z
N MET A 1 13.75 -18.36 20.31
CA MET A 1 12.32 -18.10 19.94
C MET A 1 12.25 -17.98 18.42
N ILE A 2 11.37 -18.76 17.80
CA ILE A 2 11.05 -18.64 16.36
C ILE A 2 9.87 -17.66 16.23
N TYR A 3 10.06 -16.57 15.47
CA TYR A 3 9.02 -15.56 15.24
C TYR A 3 8.59 -15.60 13.78
N LEU A 4 7.33 -15.94 13.52
CA LEU A 4 6.77 -16.16 12.18
C LEU A 4 5.71 -15.12 11.80
N ASP A 5 5.59 -14.02 12.55
CA ASP A 5 4.55 -12.99 12.35
C ASP A 5 5.16 -11.63 11.92
N ASN A 6 6.26 -11.65 11.16
CA ASN A 6 6.86 -10.42 10.64
C ASN A 6 5.95 -9.69 9.63
N ALA A 7 4.96 -10.37 9.06
CA ALA A 7 3.95 -9.75 8.20
C ALA A 7 3.07 -8.74 8.96
N ALA A 8 2.76 -9.03 10.23
CA ALA A 8 2.04 -8.09 11.09
C ALA A 8 2.96 -6.96 11.57
N THR A 9 4.14 -7.31 12.08
CA THR A 9 5.18 -6.34 12.49
C THR A 9 6.54 -7.01 12.59
N THR A 10 7.59 -6.31 12.20
CA THR A 10 8.97 -6.78 12.35
C THR A 10 9.36 -6.76 13.83
N LEU A 11 9.61 -7.92 14.44
CA LEU A 11 10.01 -8.00 15.85
C LEU A 11 11.40 -7.39 16.08
N ARG A 12 12.37 -7.80 15.29
CA ARG A 12 13.76 -7.33 15.40
C ARG A 12 14.01 -6.24 14.37
N LYS A 13 14.03 -4.97 14.83
CA LYS A 13 14.40 -3.85 13.97
C LYS A 13 15.91 -3.85 13.76
N PRO A 14 16.41 -3.55 12.56
CA PRO A 14 17.83 -3.31 12.34
C PRO A 14 18.34 -2.20 13.28
N PRO A 15 19.56 -2.32 13.82
CA PRO A 15 20.13 -1.29 14.72
C PRO A 15 20.09 0.11 14.12
N CYS A 16 20.40 0.27 12.84
CA CYS A 16 20.36 1.55 12.13
C CYS A 16 18.98 2.23 12.18
N VAL A 17 17.89 1.46 12.22
CA VAL A 17 16.52 2.01 12.35
C VAL A 17 16.31 2.55 13.75
N ILE A 18 16.75 1.83 14.77
CA ILE A 18 16.64 2.27 16.18
C ILE A 18 17.46 3.54 16.38
N ASP A 19 18.71 3.55 15.91
CA ASP A 19 19.62 4.69 16.03
C ASP A 19 19.06 5.94 15.31
N ALA A 20 18.50 5.77 14.12
CA ALA A 20 17.88 6.86 13.38
C ALA A 20 16.67 7.44 14.10
N VAL A 21 15.81 6.62 14.71
CA VAL A 21 14.66 7.08 15.49
C VAL A 21 15.12 7.85 16.74
N VAL A 22 16.09 7.30 17.49
CA VAL A 22 16.63 7.96 18.67
C VAL A 22 17.26 9.31 18.30
N ASN A 23 18.07 9.35 17.25
CA ASN A 23 18.68 10.59 16.76
C ASN A 23 17.62 11.63 16.35
N ALA A 24 16.58 11.20 15.64
CA ALA A 24 15.50 12.11 15.23
C ALA A 24 14.78 12.71 16.46
N MET A 25 14.49 11.90 17.47
CA MET A 25 13.84 12.36 18.71
C MET A 25 14.70 13.37 19.49
N GLN A 26 16.03 13.27 19.41
CA GLN A 26 16.95 14.14 20.12
C GLN A 26 17.30 15.43 19.38
N THR A 27 17.24 15.45 18.05
CA THR A 27 17.85 16.51 17.24
C THR A 27 16.91 17.20 16.26
N MET A 28 15.71 16.64 16.00
CA MET A 28 14.82 17.16 14.96
C MET A 28 13.64 17.93 15.56
N GLY A 29 13.33 19.07 14.94
CA GLY A 29 12.15 19.86 15.21
C GLY A 29 10.98 19.55 14.28
N ASN A 30 9.99 20.44 14.23
CA ASN A 30 8.83 20.32 13.34
C ASN A 30 9.25 20.60 11.88
N SER A 31 9.02 19.64 10.98
CA SER A 31 9.38 19.74 9.57
C SER A 31 8.50 20.68 8.75
N GLY A 32 7.30 21.03 9.22
CA GLY A 32 6.30 21.71 8.39
C GLY A 32 6.20 23.22 8.61
N ARG A 33 6.77 23.78 9.69
CA ARG A 33 6.51 25.17 10.12
C ARG A 33 7.73 25.93 10.60
N SER A 34 8.92 25.34 10.53
CA SER A 34 10.12 25.92 11.13
C SER A 34 11.19 26.23 10.11
N ALA A 35 11.72 27.46 10.15
CA ALA A 35 12.87 27.89 9.34
C ALA A 35 14.22 27.75 10.07
N HIS A 36 14.22 27.27 11.34
CA HIS A 36 15.45 27.03 12.10
C HIS A 36 16.11 25.69 11.72
N ALA A 37 17.38 25.51 12.12
CA ALA A 37 18.22 24.39 11.68
C ALA A 37 17.60 23.00 11.94
N GLU A 38 17.00 22.80 13.10
CA GLU A 38 16.40 21.52 13.52
C GLU A 38 15.16 21.19 12.67
N GLY A 39 14.33 22.18 12.32
CA GLY A 39 13.18 22.02 11.43
C GLY A 39 13.60 21.73 10.00
N LEU A 40 14.65 22.39 9.51
CA LEU A 40 15.22 22.12 8.19
C LEU A 40 15.84 20.72 8.11
N THR A 41 16.49 20.26 9.18
CA THR A 41 17.03 18.90 9.28
C THR A 41 15.91 17.87 9.20
N ALA A 42 14.81 18.06 9.92
CA ALA A 42 13.65 17.18 9.83
C ALA A 42 13.05 17.14 8.41
N SER A 43 12.89 18.30 7.77
CA SER A 43 12.36 18.40 6.39
C SER A 43 13.25 17.68 5.38
N ARG A 44 14.57 17.84 5.48
CA ARG A 44 15.55 17.15 4.61
C ARG A 44 15.51 15.64 4.81
N THR A 45 15.38 15.16 6.05
CA THR A 45 15.29 13.73 6.36
C THR A 45 14.03 13.12 5.76
N ILE A 46 12.88 13.79 5.87
CA ILE A 46 11.63 13.33 5.24
C ILE A 46 11.77 13.30 3.71
N TYR A 47 12.39 14.33 3.13
CA TYR A 47 12.57 14.39 1.68
C TYR A 47 13.51 13.29 1.18
N ALA A 48 14.63 13.06 1.86
CA ALA A 48 15.57 11.97 1.54
C ALA A 48 14.88 10.58 1.64
N ALA A 49 13.99 10.39 2.62
CA ALA A 49 13.19 9.16 2.71
C ALA A 49 12.23 9.02 1.51
N ARG A 50 11.62 10.11 1.03
CA ARG A 50 10.80 10.10 -0.19
C ARG A 50 11.62 9.74 -1.43
N GLU A 51 12.82 10.32 -1.58
CA GLU A 51 13.74 10.00 -2.69
C GLU A 51 14.12 8.52 -2.69
N ALA A 52 14.48 7.97 -1.52
CA ALA A 52 14.83 6.57 -1.39
C ALA A 52 13.66 5.63 -1.74
N LEU A 53 12.44 5.96 -1.30
CA LEU A 53 11.24 5.20 -1.63
C LEU A 53 10.85 5.36 -3.11
N ALA A 54 10.95 6.56 -3.67
CA ALA A 54 10.72 6.80 -5.09
C ALA A 54 11.65 5.93 -5.94
N ALA A 55 12.95 5.91 -5.61
CA ALA A 55 13.93 5.06 -6.29
C ALA A 55 13.61 3.57 -6.15
N LEU A 56 13.20 3.11 -4.94
CA LEU A 56 12.85 1.73 -4.66
C LEU A 56 11.65 1.25 -5.50
N PHE A 57 10.65 2.11 -5.68
CA PHE A 57 9.42 1.79 -6.42
C PHE A 57 9.44 2.24 -7.89
N GLY A 58 10.56 2.73 -8.40
CA GLY A 58 10.68 3.18 -9.78
C GLY A 58 9.84 4.44 -10.09
N CYS A 59 9.57 5.26 -9.08
CA CYS A 59 8.89 6.54 -9.25
C CYS A 59 9.92 7.64 -9.56
N GLU A 60 9.70 8.43 -10.60
CA GLU A 60 10.63 9.49 -11.02
C GLU A 60 10.63 10.70 -10.08
N ARG A 61 9.60 10.86 -9.25
CA ARG A 61 9.37 12.04 -8.45
C ARG A 61 9.16 11.73 -6.98
N ALA A 62 10.03 12.25 -6.12
CA ALA A 62 9.96 12.11 -4.67
C ALA A 62 8.72 12.77 -4.05
N ASP A 63 8.18 13.83 -4.65
CA ASP A 63 6.97 14.53 -4.20
C ASP A 63 5.68 13.73 -4.48
N HIS A 64 5.74 12.66 -5.28
CA HIS A 64 4.65 11.70 -5.43
C HIS A 64 4.57 10.66 -4.30
N VAL A 65 5.57 10.61 -3.42
CA VAL A 65 5.56 9.75 -2.24
C VAL A 65 4.92 10.50 -1.07
N CYS A 66 3.77 10.03 -0.62
CA CYS A 66 3.05 10.59 0.52
C CYS A 66 3.10 9.62 1.71
N PHE A 67 3.46 10.13 2.89
CA PHE A 67 3.42 9.34 4.12
C PHE A 67 2.06 9.45 4.80
N THR A 68 1.60 8.34 5.36
CA THR A 68 0.41 8.23 6.19
C THR A 68 0.77 7.56 7.52
N ALA A 69 -0.14 7.54 8.47
CA ALA A 69 0.10 6.90 9.76
C ALA A 69 0.30 5.37 9.66
N ASN A 70 -0.32 4.74 8.65
CA ASN A 70 -0.22 3.30 8.40
C ASN A 70 -0.76 2.93 7.01
N SER A 71 -0.52 1.67 6.59
CA SER A 71 -1.01 1.15 5.30
C SER A 71 -2.53 1.19 5.16
N THR A 72 -3.28 1.00 6.25
CA THR A 72 -4.76 1.06 6.21
C THR A 72 -5.24 2.45 5.80
N GLU A 73 -4.65 3.50 6.36
CA GLU A 73 -4.97 4.88 5.98
C GLU A 73 -4.58 5.16 4.53
N ALA A 74 -3.38 4.76 4.11
CA ALA A 74 -2.91 4.91 2.73
C ALA A 74 -3.88 4.26 1.73
N LEU A 75 -4.29 3.02 1.99
CA LEU A 75 -5.24 2.28 1.15
C LEU A 75 -6.63 2.93 1.13
N ASN A 76 -7.12 3.43 2.27
CA ASN A 76 -8.39 4.14 2.32
C ASN A 76 -8.35 5.43 1.49
N ILE A 77 -7.28 6.22 1.60
CA ILE A 77 -7.09 7.45 0.81
C ILE A 77 -7.02 7.10 -0.69
N ALA A 78 -6.21 6.11 -1.05
CA ALA A 78 -6.02 5.72 -2.45
C ALA A 78 -7.32 5.19 -3.07
N ILE A 79 -8.02 4.28 -2.40
CA ILE A 79 -9.25 3.66 -2.89
C ILE A 79 -10.37 4.70 -3.04
N SER A 80 -10.61 5.50 -2.00
CA SER A 80 -11.67 6.50 -2.06
C SER A 80 -11.34 7.70 -2.95
N GLY A 81 -10.04 8.00 -3.15
CA GLY A 81 -9.62 9.08 -4.05
C GLY A 81 -9.60 8.69 -5.53
N LEU A 82 -9.47 7.39 -5.83
CA LEU A 82 -9.40 6.89 -7.20
C LEU A 82 -10.76 6.58 -7.81
N LEU A 83 -11.73 6.16 -6.99
CA LEU A 83 -12.99 5.59 -7.42
C LEU A 83 -14.14 6.61 -7.35
N ALA A 84 -15.03 6.54 -8.33
CA ALA A 84 -16.26 7.31 -8.40
C ALA A 84 -17.48 6.38 -8.64
N PRO A 85 -18.69 6.81 -8.29
CA PRO A 85 -19.92 6.08 -8.63
C PRO A 85 -19.97 5.74 -10.12
N GLY A 86 -20.28 4.49 -10.45
CA GLY A 86 -20.29 3.98 -11.81
C GLY A 86 -18.98 3.32 -12.25
N ASP A 87 -17.88 3.47 -11.51
CA ASP A 87 -16.65 2.73 -11.77
C ASP A 87 -16.78 1.25 -11.41
N HIS A 88 -15.93 0.43 -12.03
CA HIS A 88 -15.73 -0.96 -11.69
C HIS A 88 -14.31 -1.18 -11.15
N VAL A 89 -14.18 -2.01 -10.12
CA VAL A 89 -12.91 -2.46 -9.54
C VAL A 89 -12.83 -3.97 -9.57
N LEU A 90 -11.67 -4.47 -9.97
CA LEU A 90 -11.33 -5.87 -9.85
C LEU A 90 -10.39 -6.07 -8.67
N SER A 91 -10.71 -7.04 -7.81
CA SER A 91 -9.92 -7.39 -6.63
C SER A 91 -9.80 -8.91 -6.48
N THR A 92 -9.26 -9.40 -5.38
CA THR A 92 -9.07 -10.84 -5.16
C THR A 92 -9.65 -11.31 -3.82
N ASP A 93 -9.90 -12.61 -3.68
CA ASP A 93 -10.34 -13.22 -2.41
C ASP A 93 -9.22 -13.26 -1.35
N LEU A 94 -7.99 -12.90 -1.74
CA LEU A 94 -6.83 -12.94 -0.84
C LEU A 94 -6.58 -11.60 -0.11
N GLU A 95 -7.50 -10.65 -0.25
CA GLU A 95 -7.29 -9.30 0.26
C GLU A 95 -7.39 -9.19 1.77
N HIS A 96 -6.58 -8.28 2.30
CA HIS A 96 -6.66 -7.87 3.69
C HIS A 96 -7.87 -6.94 3.93
N ASN A 97 -8.38 -6.90 5.16
CA ASN A 97 -9.48 -6.02 5.56
C ASN A 97 -9.25 -4.53 5.29
N SER A 98 -7.99 -4.08 5.24
CA SER A 98 -7.64 -2.70 4.88
C SER A 98 -7.98 -2.34 3.42
N VAL A 99 -8.17 -3.36 2.56
CA VAL A 99 -8.66 -3.22 1.18
C VAL A 99 -10.17 -3.51 1.12
N LEU A 100 -10.62 -4.62 1.72
CA LEU A 100 -12.02 -5.04 1.63
C LEU A 100 -12.99 -4.01 2.20
N ARG A 101 -12.68 -3.44 3.38
CA ARG A 101 -13.58 -2.47 4.03
C ARG A 101 -13.80 -1.20 3.20
N PRO A 102 -12.77 -0.51 2.68
CA PRO A 102 -13.00 0.62 1.79
C PRO A 102 -13.68 0.22 0.49
N LEU A 103 -13.41 -0.95 -0.11
CA LEU A 103 -14.11 -1.41 -1.30
C LEU A 103 -15.60 -1.63 -1.05
N TYR A 104 -15.99 -2.23 0.07
CA TYR A 104 -17.41 -2.37 0.44
C TYR A 104 -18.09 -1.01 0.65
N ARG A 105 -17.41 -0.06 1.25
CA ARG A 105 -17.93 1.31 1.40
C ARG A 105 -18.13 1.99 0.04
N GLU A 106 -17.17 1.87 -0.88
CA GLU A 106 -17.33 2.43 -2.23
C GLU A 106 -18.43 1.70 -3.03
N LYS A 107 -18.65 0.40 -2.77
CA LYS A 107 -19.78 -0.33 -3.34
C LYS A 107 -21.14 0.26 -2.93
N GLU A 108 -21.29 0.67 -1.66
CA GLU A 108 -22.49 1.37 -1.18
C GLU A 108 -22.68 2.74 -1.85
N ARG A 109 -21.59 3.33 -2.36
CA ARG A 109 -21.57 4.61 -3.10
C ARG A 109 -21.78 4.45 -4.61
N GLY A 110 -22.00 3.24 -5.10
CA GLY A 110 -22.29 2.97 -6.51
C GLY A 110 -21.10 2.50 -7.35
N VAL A 111 -20.00 2.10 -6.72
CA VAL A 111 -18.89 1.39 -7.40
C VAL A 111 -19.23 -0.09 -7.51
N SER A 112 -19.00 -0.70 -8.66
CA SER A 112 -19.10 -2.16 -8.82
C SER A 112 -17.76 -2.84 -8.50
N VAL A 113 -17.79 -3.96 -7.77
CA VAL A 113 -16.59 -4.68 -7.35
C VAL A 113 -16.72 -6.14 -7.74
N SER A 114 -15.76 -6.65 -8.50
CA SER A 114 -15.61 -8.07 -8.81
C SER A 114 -14.40 -8.64 -8.11
N PHE A 115 -14.53 -9.87 -7.61
CA PHE A 115 -13.46 -10.58 -6.94
C PHE A 115 -13.04 -11.80 -7.75
N LEU A 116 -11.73 -11.95 -8.00
CA LEU A 116 -11.16 -13.18 -8.51
C LEU A 116 -11.08 -14.19 -7.37
N PRO A 117 -11.66 -15.38 -7.55
CA PRO A 117 -11.61 -16.42 -6.55
C PRO A 117 -10.20 -17.02 -6.47
N ALA A 118 -9.77 -17.32 -5.25
CA ALA A 118 -8.65 -18.18 -4.97
C ALA A 118 -9.14 -19.63 -4.78
N ASN A 119 -8.35 -20.61 -5.25
CA ASN A 119 -8.61 -22.00 -4.93
C ASN A 119 -8.25 -22.32 -3.47
N ARG A 120 -8.47 -23.58 -3.03
CA ARG A 120 -8.16 -24.00 -1.65
C ARG A 120 -6.68 -23.90 -1.27
N GLN A 121 -5.78 -23.84 -2.25
CA GLN A 121 -4.35 -23.63 -2.06
C GLN A 121 -3.96 -22.15 -2.07
N GLY A 122 -4.91 -21.22 -2.16
CA GLY A 122 -4.65 -19.78 -2.24
C GLY A 122 -4.10 -19.32 -3.60
N CYS A 123 -4.27 -20.09 -4.67
CA CYS A 123 -3.83 -19.70 -6.01
C CYS A 123 -4.97 -19.06 -6.79
N ILE A 124 -4.67 -17.95 -7.46
CA ILE A 124 -5.61 -17.21 -8.32
C ILE A 124 -5.57 -17.79 -9.73
N ASP A 125 -6.75 -17.96 -10.36
CA ASP A 125 -6.86 -18.21 -11.81
C ASP A 125 -6.78 -16.88 -12.57
N TYR A 126 -5.61 -16.57 -13.11
CA TYR A 126 -5.39 -15.33 -13.87
C TYR A 126 -6.21 -15.24 -15.16
N ALA A 127 -6.66 -16.36 -15.76
CA ALA A 127 -7.57 -16.30 -16.89
C ALA A 127 -8.96 -15.73 -16.53
N GLY A 128 -9.26 -15.65 -15.23
CA GLY A 128 -10.44 -14.99 -14.71
C GLY A 128 -10.42 -13.48 -14.87
N PHE A 129 -9.25 -12.84 -14.96
CA PHE A 129 -9.14 -11.38 -15.15
C PHE A 129 -9.87 -10.94 -16.42
N ASP A 130 -9.58 -11.55 -17.56
CA ASP A 130 -10.20 -11.20 -18.85
C ASP A 130 -11.72 -11.29 -18.82
N ARG A 131 -12.24 -12.29 -18.08
CA ARG A 131 -13.69 -12.52 -17.96
C ARG A 131 -14.39 -11.50 -17.06
N LEU A 132 -13.68 -10.93 -16.09
CA LEU A 132 -14.24 -10.01 -15.11
C LEU A 132 -13.97 -8.53 -15.44
N LEU A 133 -13.04 -8.25 -16.37
CA LEU A 133 -12.79 -6.89 -16.86
C LEU A 133 -14.05 -6.33 -17.54
N GLN A 134 -14.36 -5.08 -17.24
CA GLN A 134 -15.49 -4.34 -17.79
C GLN A 134 -14.97 -3.06 -18.47
N LYS A 135 -15.76 -2.46 -19.35
CA LYS A 135 -15.39 -1.22 -20.05
C LYS A 135 -15.13 -0.05 -19.09
N ASN A 136 -15.77 -0.07 -17.93
CA ASN A 136 -15.65 0.91 -16.85
C ASN A 136 -14.72 0.44 -15.73
N THR A 137 -13.90 -0.60 -15.95
CA THR A 137 -12.88 -1.01 -14.97
C THR A 137 -11.86 0.10 -14.81
N ARG A 138 -11.85 0.71 -13.62
CA ARG A 138 -11.01 1.83 -13.26
C ARG A 138 -9.69 1.39 -12.65
N ALA A 139 -9.71 0.29 -11.88
CA ALA A 139 -8.55 -0.19 -11.16
C ALA A 139 -8.60 -1.70 -10.92
N VAL A 140 -7.42 -2.28 -10.78
CA VAL A 140 -7.19 -3.58 -10.17
C VAL A 140 -6.51 -3.35 -8.83
N ILE A 141 -7.08 -3.85 -7.75
CA ILE A 141 -6.55 -3.71 -6.38
C ILE A 141 -6.32 -5.11 -5.83
N CYS A 142 -5.04 -5.44 -5.60
CA CYS A 142 -4.68 -6.77 -5.12
C CYS A 142 -3.48 -6.73 -4.18
N THR A 143 -3.44 -7.69 -3.24
CA THR A 143 -2.27 -7.90 -2.39
C THR A 143 -1.11 -8.46 -3.22
N ALA A 144 0.13 -8.06 -2.92
CA ALA A 144 1.31 -8.69 -3.51
C ALA A 144 1.58 -10.07 -2.88
N GLY A 145 1.23 -10.21 -1.61
CA GLY A 145 1.37 -11.47 -0.88
C GLY A 145 0.36 -11.54 0.27
N SER A 146 -0.33 -12.68 0.36
CA SER A 146 -1.32 -12.90 1.41
C SER A 146 -0.65 -13.09 2.78
N ASN A 147 -1.07 -12.30 3.75
CA ASN A 147 -0.62 -12.44 5.14
C ASN A 147 -1.18 -13.71 5.83
N LEU A 148 -2.22 -14.33 5.27
CA LEU A 148 -2.82 -15.55 5.80
C LEU A 148 -2.19 -16.81 5.21
N THR A 149 -2.05 -16.87 3.88
CA THR A 149 -1.62 -18.08 3.17
C THR A 149 -0.16 -18.04 2.76
N GLY A 150 0.47 -16.85 2.74
CA GLY A 150 1.83 -16.63 2.23
C GLY A 150 1.96 -16.69 0.70
N ASN A 151 0.87 -16.90 -0.02
CA ASN A 151 0.89 -16.95 -1.48
C ASN A 151 1.25 -15.57 -2.05
N LEU A 152 2.14 -15.57 -3.05
CA LEU A 152 2.51 -14.38 -3.82
C LEU A 152 1.69 -14.32 -5.10
N LEU A 153 1.23 -13.11 -5.47
CA LEU A 153 0.57 -12.86 -6.73
C LEU A 153 1.58 -12.47 -7.81
N ASN A 154 1.32 -12.89 -9.04
CA ASN A 154 2.14 -12.48 -10.20
C ASN A 154 1.74 -11.07 -10.65
N LEU A 155 2.36 -10.06 -10.01
CA LEU A 155 2.07 -8.66 -10.28
C LEU A 155 2.41 -8.24 -11.72
N ALA A 156 3.44 -8.84 -12.33
CA ALA A 156 3.78 -8.55 -13.73
C ALA A 156 2.66 -8.99 -14.68
N ARG A 157 2.03 -10.14 -14.41
CA ARG A 157 0.90 -10.61 -15.19
C ARG A 157 -0.35 -9.75 -14.96
N ILE A 158 -0.59 -9.32 -13.73
CA ILE A 158 -1.71 -8.42 -13.40
C ILE A 158 -1.54 -7.07 -14.06
N GLY A 159 -0.33 -6.52 -14.06
CA GLY A 159 -0.04 -5.21 -14.68
C GLY A 159 -0.04 -5.22 -16.22
N ALA A 160 -0.15 -6.40 -16.84
CA ALA A 160 -0.25 -6.55 -18.29
C ALA A 160 -1.71 -6.50 -18.80
N PHE A 161 -2.70 -6.56 -17.91
CA PHE A 161 -4.13 -6.38 -18.21
C PHE A 161 -4.49 -4.88 -18.20
#